data_a920238920f446526e7f6b66f2d9db47
#
_entry.id   a920238920f446526e7f6b66f2d9db47
#
_cell.length_a   1.000
_cell.length_b   1.000
_cell.length_c   1.000
_cell.angle_alpha   90.00
_cell.angle_beta   90.00
_cell.angle_gamma   90.00
#
_symmetry.space_group_name_H-M   'P 1'
#
loop_
_entity.id
_entity.type
_entity.pdbx_description
1 polymer ?
#
loop_
_entity_poly.entity_id
_entity_poly.type
_entity_poly.pdbx_seq_one_letter_code
_entity_poly.pdbx_strand_id
1 'polypeptide(L)'
;MPRWDQTRQIRGRLDAEVGTLRRVAARRLALCYPSPYPVAMASLGYQTVYRLVNGRNDWAAERAFLPDEDGATAAGISTYESETPVAEFPALAFSVAYELELAGLARFLDQAGVPARREERRADQPLVVCGGPLTYANARPLGAFADVVVSG
;
A
#
# COMPACT_ATOMS: atom_id res chain seq x y z
N MET A 1 -13.18 13.09 -3.44
CA MET A 1 -12.10 13.95 -4.02
C MET A 1 -11.99 13.64 -5.50
N PRO A 2 -12.03 14.62 -6.40
CA PRO A 2 -11.78 14.39 -7.81
C PRO A 2 -10.35 13.88 -8.07
N ARG A 3 -10.16 13.09 -9.13
CA ARG A 3 -8.84 12.49 -9.45
C ARG A 3 -7.71 13.53 -9.60
N TRP A 4 -8.00 14.70 -10.13
CA TRP A 4 -7.01 15.77 -10.30
C TRP A 4 -6.53 16.38 -8.97
N ASP A 5 -7.38 16.44 -7.93
CA ASP A 5 -6.98 16.88 -6.59
C ASP A 5 -6.03 15.91 -5.93
N GLN A 6 -6.30 14.60 -6.06
CA GLN A 6 -5.42 13.54 -5.59
C GLN A 6 -4.05 13.61 -6.27
N THR A 7 -4.03 13.76 -7.59
CA THR A 7 -2.79 13.92 -8.36
C THR A 7 -1.99 15.14 -7.90
N ARG A 8 -2.65 16.29 -7.69
CA ARG A 8 -1.98 17.49 -7.20
C ARG A 8 -1.39 17.29 -5.80
N GLN A 9 -2.11 16.63 -4.91
CA GLN A 9 -1.65 16.32 -3.56
C GLN A 9 -0.42 15.40 -3.59
N ILE A 10 -0.47 14.32 -4.38
CA ILE A 10 0.65 13.38 -4.56
C ILE A 10 1.89 14.13 -5.06
N ARG A 11 1.77 14.92 -6.11
CA ARG A 11 2.90 15.67 -6.68
C ARG A 11 3.48 16.68 -5.70
N GLY A 12 2.64 17.43 -4.98
CA GLY A 12 3.09 18.38 -3.98
C GLY A 12 3.87 17.71 -2.83
N ARG A 13 3.49 16.49 -2.43
CA ARG A 13 4.21 15.71 -1.44
C ARG A 13 5.56 15.23 -1.97
N LEU A 14 5.58 14.68 -3.18
CA LEU A 14 6.81 14.20 -3.81
C LEU A 14 7.82 15.32 -4.07
N ASP A 15 7.35 16.52 -4.41
CA ASP A 15 8.22 17.69 -4.60
C ASP A 15 8.88 18.15 -3.28
N ALA A 16 8.23 17.88 -2.14
CA ALA A 16 8.76 18.19 -0.81
C ALA A 16 9.62 17.06 -0.23
N GLU A 17 9.63 15.88 -0.83
CA GLU A 17 10.39 14.73 -0.35
C GLU A 17 11.85 14.74 -0.82
N VAL A 18 12.71 14.17 0.04
CA VAL A 18 14.07 13.77 -0.32
C VAL A 18 14.18 12.26 -0.25
N GLY A 19 14.66 11.61 -1.32
CA GLY A 19 14.88 10.16 -1.35
C GLY A 19 13.76 9.35 -2.00
N THR A 20 12.85 9.99 -2.73
CA THR A 20 11.90 9.28 -3.60
C THR A 20 12.63 8.48 -4.68
N LEU A 21 12.29 7.20 -4.82
CA LEU A 21 12.91 6.29 -5.78
C LEU A 21 11.90 5.96 -6.89
N ARG A 22 12.12 6.52 -8.07
CA ARG A 22 11.34 6.17 -9.28
C ARG A 22 12.12 5.16 -10.10
N ARG A 23 11.60 3.94 -10.19
CA ARG A 23 12.26 2.85 -10.90
C ARG A 23 11.33 2.18 -11.88
N VAL A 24 11.91 1.73 -12.99
CA VAL A 24 11.25 0.81 -13.92
C VAL A 24 11.93 -0.55 -13.75
N ALA A 25 11.16 -1.58 -13.42
CA ALA A 25 11.66 -2.92 -13.23
C ALA A 25 10.63 -3.95 -13.74
N ALA A 26 11.12 -5.17 -14.02
CA ALA A 26 10.27 -6.26 -14.51
C ALA A 26 9.22 -6.69 -13.47
N ARG A 27 9.55 -6.60 -12.19
CA ARG A 27 8.65 -6.92 -11.08
C ARG A 27 8.26 -5.65 -10.35
N ARG A 28 6.97 -5.43 -10.23
CA ARG A 28 6.41 -4.26 -9.54
C ARG A 28 5.51 -4.69 -8.40
N LEU A 29 5.57 -3.96 -7.29
CA LEU A 29 4.60 -4.08 -6.22
C LEU A 29 4.16 -2.69 -5.73
N ALA A 30 2.91 -2.59 -5.29
CA ALA A 30 2.46 -1.44 -4.54
C ALA A 30 2.73 -1.71 -3.05
N LEU A 31 3.60 -0.90 -2.46
CA LEU A 31 3.87 -0.93 -1.02
C LEU A 31 2.86 -0.02 -0.32
N CYS A 32 1.91 -0.64 0.35
CA CYS A 32 0.73 0.00 0.90
C CYS A 32 0.85 0.19 2.41
N TYR A 33 0.28 1.28 2.91
CA TYR A 33 0.13 1.50 4.34
C TYR A 33 -1.34 1.80 4.65
N PRO A 34 -1.95 1.13 5.67
CA PRO A 34 -3.38 1.25 5.97
C PRO A 34 -3.73 2.52 6.77
N SER A 35 -3.01 3.59 6.52
CA SER A 35 -3.19 4.92 7.13
C SER A 35 -2.79 6.01 6.14
N PRO A 36 -3.14 7.28 6.39
CA PRO A 36 -2.72 8.40 5.54
C PRO A 36 -1.20 8.60 5.49
N TYR A 37 -0.75 9.28 4.44
CA TYR A 37 0.64 9.58 4.15
C TYR A 37 1.47 10.09 5.35
N PRO A 38 1.02 11.07 6.17
CA PRO A 38 1.84 11.56 7.28
C PRO A 38 2.13 10.48 8.33
N VAL A 39 1.17 9.61 8.58
CA VAL A 39 1.31 8.49 9.53
C VAL A 39 2.26 7.44 8.97
N ALA A 40 2.06 7.04 7.72
CA ALA A 40 2.88 6.04 7.05
C ALA A 40 4.36 6.48 6.95
N MET A 41 4.61 7.74 6.60
CA MET A 41 5.96 8.25 6.45
C MET A 41 6.69 8.49 7.78
N ALA A 42 6.00 8.42 8.91
CA ALA A 42 6.62 8.35 10.24
C ALA A 42 7.13 6.92 10.57
N SER A 43 6.72 5.91 9.82
CA SER A 43 7.15 4.52 10.06
C SER A 43 8.50 4.23 9.41
N LEU A 44 9.54 4.08 10.26
CA LEU A 44 10.88 3.70 9.79
C LEU A 44 10.90 2.32 9.14
N GLY A 45 10.13 1.38 9.65
CA GLY A 45 10.01 0.03 9.09
C GLY A 45 9.48 0.06 7.65
N TYR A 46 8.42 0.82 7.42
CA TYR A 46 7.84 1.02 6.09
C TYR A 46 8.86 1.63 5.11
N GLN A 47 9.53 2.69 5.52
CA GLN A 47 10.57 3.32 4.70
C GLN A 47 11.76 2.38 4.43
N THR A 48 12.12 1.54 5.40
CA THR A 48 13.18 0.54 5.23
C THR A 48 12.80 -0.49 4.18
N VAL A 49 11.59 -1.04 4.23
CA VAL A 49 11.11 -1.98 3.21
C VAL A 49 11.10 -1.33 1.82
N TYR A 50 10.64 -0.09 1.71
CA TYR A 50 10.66 0.66 0.45
C TYR A 50 12.07 0.74 -0.15
N ARG A 51 13.07 1.07 0.65
CA ARG A 51 14.48 1.16 0.20
C ARG A 51 15.05 -0.21 -0.15
N LEU A 52 14.77 -1.23 0.66
CA LEU A 52 15.29 -2.59 0.44
C LEU A 52 14.75 -3.20 -0.85
N VAL A 53 13.46 -3.05 -1.12
CA VAL A 53 12.85 -3.57 -2.36
C VAL A 53 13.41 -2.81 -3.57
N ASN A 54 13.46 -1.47 -3.50
CA ASN A 54 14.01 -0.66 -4.59
C ASN A 54 15.53 -0.78 -4.74
N GLY A 55 16.23 -1.31 -3.75
CA GLY A 55 17.66 -1.66 -3.84
C GLY A 55 17.93 -2.90 -4.69
N ARG A 56 16.92 -3.69 -5.01
CA ARG A 56 17.06 -4.86 -5.88
C ARG A 56 16.92 -4.47 -7.34
N ASN A 57 17.77 -5.02 -8.20
CA ASN A 57 17.83 -4.62 -9.62
C ASN A 57 16.56 -4.97 -10.42
N ASP A 58 15.85 -6.02 -10.03
CA ASP A 58 14.71 -6.59 -10.75
C ASP A 58 13.34 -6.17 -10.15
N TRP A 59 13.33 -5.33 -9.11
CA TRP A 59 12.12 -4.89 -8.41
C TRP A 59 11.93 -3.37 -8.40
N ALA A 60 10.68 -2.97 -8.44
CA ALA A 60 10.24 -1.61 -8.15
C ALA A 60 9.06 -1.64 -7.16
N ALA A 61 9.23 -0.97 -6.02
CA ALA A 61 8.16 -0.72 -5.06
C ALA A 61 7.68 0.72 -5.21
N GLU A 62 6.37 0.90 -5.31
CA GLU A 62 5.71 2.20 -5.35
C GLU A 62 4.77 2.33 -4.16
N ARG A 63 4.78 3.48 -3.51
CA ARG A 63 4.05 3.70 -2.26
C ARG A 63 2.59 4.08 -2.51
N ALA A 64 1.71 3.57 -1.66
CA ALA A 64 0.30 3.94 -1.67
C ALA A 64 -0.25 4.05 -0.24
N PHE A 65 -1.16 5.00 -0.03
CA PHE A 65 -1.69 5.36 1.29
C PHE A 65 -3.20 5.56 1.23
N LEU A 66 -3.85 5.47 2.37
CA LEU A 66 -5.22 5.94 2.49
C LEU A 66 -5.30 7.47 2.29
N PRO A 67 -6.42 7.99 1.77
CA PRO A 67 -6.67 9.42 1.72
C PRO A 67 -6.65 10.05 3.12
N ASP A 68 -6.29 11.34 3.22
CA ASP A 68 -6.27 12.07 4.49
C ASP A 68 -7.67 12.31 5.07
N GLU A 69 -8.69 12.37 4.23
CA GLU A 69 -10.07 12.58 4.63
C GLU A 69 -10.87 11.27 4.54
N ASP A 70 -11.84 11.10 5.44
CA ASP A 70 -12.71 9.92 5.53
C ASP A 70 -13.75 9.82 4.39
N GLY A 71 -13.44 10.29 3.21
CA GLY A 71 -14.28 10.17 2.02
C GLY A 71 -13.85 9.02 1.11
N ALA A 72 -14.82 8.23 0.62
CA ALA A 72 -14.57 7.35 -0.49
C ALA A 72 -14.11 8.20 -1.69
N THR A 73 -12.90 7.98 -2.17
CA THR A 73 -12.47 8.64 -3.39
C THR A 73 -13.06 7.88 -4.58
N ALA A 74 -13.93 8.52 -5.33
CA ALA A 74 -14.43 7.97 -6.59
C ALA A 74 -13.31 7.62 -7.59
N ALA A 75 -12.09 8.12 -7.32
CA ALA A 75 -10.89 7.91 -8.12
C ALA A 75 -10.09 6.64 -7.76
N GLY A 76 -10.46 5.93 -6.67
CA GLY A 76 -9.67 4.81 -6.16
C GLY A 76 -8.35 5.27 -5.50
N ILE A 77 -7.47 4.32 -5.25
CA ILE A 77 -6.13 4.56 -4.68
C ILE A 77 -5.07 4.36 -5.77
N SER A 78 -4.19 5.34 -5.92
CA SER A 78 -3.05 5.28 -6.84
C SER A 78 -1.72 5.36 -6.09
N THR A 79 -0.68 4.79 -6.69
CA THR A 79 0.68 4.91 -6.18
C THR A 79 1.21 6.34 -6.33
N TYR A 80 2.19 6.69 -5.51
CA TYR A 80 2.80 8.02 -5.52
C TYR A 80 3.79 8.19 -6.68
N GLU A 81 4.62 7.19 -6.93
CA GLU A 81 5.72 7.29 -7.88
C GLU A 81 5.28 7.38 -9.35
N SER A 82 4.28 6.60 -9.75
CA SER A 82 3.79 6.55 -11.13
C SER A 82 2.33 7.00 -11.30
N GLU A 83 1.63 7.30 -10.21
CA GLU A 83 0.19 7.63 -10.21
C GLU A 83 -0.68 6.50 -10.82
N THR A 84 -0.17 5.26 -10.80
CA THR A 84 -0.88 4.09 -11.30
C THR A 84 -1.88 3.58 -10.26
N PRO A 85 -3.13 3.25 -10.65
CA PRO A 85 -4.08 2.61 -9.75
C PRO A 85 -3.50 1.33 -9.13
N VAL A 86 -3.62 1.18 -7.81
CA VAL A 86 -3.01 0.02 -7.12
C VAL A 86 -3.59 -1.31 -7.58
N ALA A 87 -4.85 -1.33 -8.02
CA ALA A 87 -5.48 -2.54 -8.57
C ALA A 87 -4.82 -3.08 -9.84
N GLU A 88 -3.99 -2.28 -10.52
CA GLU A 88 -3.23 -2.70 -11.71
C GLU A 88 -1.87 -3.35 -11.37
N PHE A 89 -1.50 -3.37 -10.10
CA PHE A 89 -0.27 -4.03 -9.65
C PHE A 89 -0.49 -5.53 -9.45
N PRO A 90 0.52 -6.36 -9.72
CA PRO A 90 0.42 -7.81 -9.47
C PRO A 90 0.35 -8.16 -7.98
N ALA A 91 0.88 -7.29 -7.12
CA ALA A 91 0.87 -7.49 -5.68
C ALA A 91 0.71 -6.16 -4.92
N LEU A 92 -0.07 -6.21 -3.84
CA LEU A 92 -0.22 -5.18 -2.83
C LEU A 92 0.42 -5.67 -1.53
N ALA A 93 1.50 -5.05 -1.10
CA ALA A 93 2.20 -5.40 0.13
C ALA A 93 1.88 -4.37 1.23
N PHE A 94 1.26 -4.82 2.31
CA PHE A 94 0.85 -3.97 3.43
C PHE A 94 1.79 -4.14 4.63
N SER A 95 2.22 -3.01 5.19
CA SER A 95 2.81 -2.97 6.52
C SER A 95 1.72 -2.64 7.54
N VAL A 96 1.45 -3.56 8.46
CA VAL A 96 0.42 -3.41 9.49
C VAL A 96 1.09 -3.43 10.85
N ALA A 97 0.98 -2.34 11.62
CA ALA A 97 1.69 -2.18 12.88
C ALA A 97 0.89 -2.70 14.09
N TYR A 98 -0.41 -2.54 14.11
CA TYR A 98 -1.28 -2.89 15.23
C TYR A 98 -2.74 -3.12 14.78
N GLU A 99 -3.56 -3.68 15.67
CA GLU A 99 -4.91 -4.18 15.35
C GLU A 99 -5.87 -3.11 14.83
N LEU A 100 -5.75 -1.86 15.27
CA LEU A 100 -6.63 -0.78 14.79
C LEU A 100 -6.44 -0.47 13.30
N GLU A 101 -5.28 -0.81 12.73
CA GLU A 101 -5.03 -0.66 11.30
C GLU A 101 -5.76 -1.71 10.43
N LEU A 102 -6.34 -2.74 11.02
CA LEU A 102 -7.16 -3.72 10.27
C LEU A 102 -8.37 -3.07 9.61
N ALA A 103 -9.00 -2.10 10.27
CA ALA A 103 -10.08 -1.32 9.67
C ALA A 103 -9.57 -0.48 8.49
N GLY A 104 -8.38 0.10 8.63
CA GLY A 104 -7.71 0.82 7.54
C GLY A 104 -7.35 -0.09 6.36
N LEU A 105 -6.88 -1.31 6.63
CA LEU A 105 -6.59 -2.32 5.61
C LEU A 105 -7.85 -2.69 4.81
N ALA A 106 -8.96 -2.98 5.50
CA ALA A 106 -10.23 -3.28 4.84
C ALA A 106 -10.71 -2.11 3.97
N ARG A 107 -10.66 -0.89 4.53
CA ARG A 107 -11.03 0.35 3.81
C ARG A 107 -10.13 0.62 2.61
N PHE A 108 -8.83 0.37 2.73
CA PHE A 108 -7.89 0.54 1.63
C PHE A 108 -8.23 -0.38 0.46
N LEU A 109 -8.45 -1.67 0.74
CA LEU A 109 -8.80 -2.66 -0.28
C LEU A 109 -10.14 -2.34 -0.95
N ASP A 110 -11.14 -1.93 -0.18
CA ASP A 110 -12.45 -1.52 -0.71
C ASP A 110 -12.32 -0.30 -1.65
N GLN A 111 -11.61 0.75 -1.24
CA GLN A 111 -11.36 1.92 -2.05
C GLN A 111 -10.48 1.64 -3.27
N ALA A 112 -9.62 0.65 -3.21
CA ALA A 112 -8.81 0.17 -4.33
C ALA A 112 -9.61 -0.67 -5.34
N GLY A 113 -10.85 -1.04 -5.02
CA GLY A 113 -11.65 -1.93 -5.83
C GLY A 113 -11.16 -3.39 -5.80
N VAL A 114 -10.44 -3.77 -4.75
CA VAL A 114 -9.94 -5.12 -4.50
C VAL A 114 -10.73 -5.74 -3.36
N PRO A 115 -11.35 -6.93 -3.52
CA PRO A 115 -12.10 -7.56 -2.44
C PRO A 115 -11.27 -7.67 -1.17
N ALA A 116 -11.79 -7.16 -0.05
CA ALA A 116 -11.06 -7.16 1.21
C ALA A 116 -10.85 -8.58 1.74
N ARG A 117 -11.88 -9.43 1.64
CA ARG A 117 -11.77 -10.82 2.05
C ARG A 117 -10.96 -11.63 1.04
N ARG A 118 -9.98 -12.38 1.54
CA ARG A 118 -9.15 -13.28 0.72
C ARG A 118 -9.99 -14.24 -0.12
N GLU A 119 -11.01 -14.84 0.47
CA GLU A 119 -11.88 -15.84 -0.17
C GLU A 119 -12.72 -15.29 -1.34
N GLU A 120 -12.90 -13.98 -1.42
CA GLU A 120 -13.66 -13.31 -2.47
C GLU A 120 -12.77 -12.88 -3.65
N ARG A 121 -11.45 -12.95 -3.51
CA ARG A 121 -10.51 -12.56 -4.58
C ARG A 121 -10.36 -13.65 -5.63
N ARG A 122 -10.28 -13.21 -6.88
CA ARG A 122 -10.03 -14.06 -8.05
C ARG A 122 -8.55 -14.04 -8.43
N ALA A 123 -8.14 -15.00 -9.25
CA ALA A 123 -6.75 -15.14 -9.69
C ALA A 123 -6.26 -13.99 -10.59
N ASP A 124 -7.17 -13.20 -11.17
CA ASP A 124 -6.86 -12.03 -12.00
C ASP A 124 -6.69 -10.74 -11.19
N GLN A 125 -6.90 -10.80 -9.87
CA GLN A 125 -6.77 -9.67 -8.96
C GLN A 125 -5.40 -9.67 -8.25
N PRO A 126 -4.96 -8.51 -7.72
CA PRO A 126 -3.68 -8.42 -7.02
C PRO A 126 -3.53 -9.41 -5.87
N LEU A 127 -2.36 -9.98 -5.72
CA LEU A 127 -1.98 -10.74 -4.53
C LEU A 127 -1.85 -9.78 -3.35
N VAL A 128 -2.50 -10.08 -2.24
CA VAL A 128 -2.39 -9.28 -1.00
C VAL A 128 -1.40 -9.94 -0.05
N VAL A 129 -0.33 -9.23 0.25
CA VAL A 129 0.72 -9.64 1.18
C VAL A 129 0.66 -8.72 2.40
N CYS A 130 0.61 -9.29 3.60
CA CYS A 130 0.66 -8.51 4.83
C CYS A 130 1.89 -8.89 5.66
N GLY A 131 2.55 -7.87 6.18
CA GLY A 131 3.66 -8.00 7.12
C GLY A 131 3.62 -6.85 8.13
N GLY A 132 4.70 -6.67 8.86
CA GLY A 132 4.87 -5.59 9.82
C GLY A 132 4.72 -6.04 11.28
N PRO A 133 4.84 -5.11 12.24
CA PRO A 133 4.92 -5.41 13.67
C PRO A 133 3.76 -6.24 14.23
N LEU A 134 2.54 -6.11 13.69
CA LEU A 134 1.39 -6.89 14.13
C LEU A 134 1.64 -8.41 14.02
N THR A 135 2.45 -8.84 13.05
CA THR A 135 2.74 -10.27 12.85
C THR A 135 3.46 -10.92 14.04
N TYR A 136 4.20 -10.14 14.83
CA TYR A 136 4.85 -10.62 16.06
C TYR A 136 3.88 -10.76 17.24
N ALA A 137 2.88 -9.88 17.30
CA ALA A 137 1.90 -9.90 18.39
C ALA A 137 0.75 -10.88 18.10
N ASN A 138 0.08 -10.70 16.95
CA ASN A 138 -1.04 -11.54 16.55
C ASN A 138 -1.26 -11.48 15.03
N ALA A 139 -0.71 -12.42 14.29
CA ALA A 139 -0.87 -12.50 12.84
C ALA A 139 -2.24 -13.04 12.38
N ARG A 140 -3.02 -13.67 13.27
CA ARG A 140 -4.27 -14.36 12.91
C ARG A 140 -5.28 -13.49 12.17
N PRO A 141 -5.58 -12.25 12.60
CA PRO A 141 -6.56 -11.41 11.92
C PRO A 141 -6.19 -11.10 10.46
N LEU A 142 -4.89 -11.07 10.14
CA LEU A 142 -4.40 -10.80 8.78
C LEU A 142 -4.80 -11.89 7.80
N GLY A 143 -4.97 -13.14 8.25
CA GLY A 143 -5.33 -14.27 7.40
C GLY A 143 -6.71 -14.15 6.74
N ALA A 144 -7.60 -13.30 7.23
CA ALA A 144 -8.89 -13.01 6.59
C ALA A 144 -8.72 -12.12 5.34
N PHE A 145 -7.66 -11.32 5.29
CA PHE A 145 -7.39 -10.34 4.25
C PHE A 145 -6.27 -10.78 3.30
N ALA A 146 -5.20 -11.34 3.84
CA ALA A 146 -3.97 -11.62 3.12
C ALA A 146 -3.96 -13.01 2.46
N ASP A 147 -3.43 -13.06 1.24
CA ASP A 147 -3.06 -14.33 0.58
C ASP A 147 -1.75 -14.88 1.16
N VAL A 148 -0.86 -13.96 1.58
CA VAL A 148 0.42 -14.29 2.21
C VAL A 148 0.63 -13.39 3.43
N VAL A 149 1.02 -13.99 4.56
CA VAL A 149 1.46 -13.26 5.75
C VAL A 149 2.95 -13.52 5.94
N VAL A 150 3.73 -12.44 6.03
CA VAL A 150 5.18 -12.48 6.26
C VAL A 150 5.44 -12.13 7.71
N SER A 151 5.95 -13.09 8.47
CA SER A 151 6.40 -12.92 9.85
C SER A 151 7.92 -12.84 9.87
N GLY A 152 8.46 -11.83 10.55
CA GLY A 152 9.90 -11.66 10.67
C GLY A 152 10.34 -10.22 10.86
#